data_06468e3974138129e0819c15b4b4eaea
#
_entry.id   06468e3974138129e0819c15b4b4eaea
#
_cell.length_a   1.000
_cell.length_b   1.000
_cell.length_c   1.000
_cell.angle_alpha   90.00
_cell.angle_beta   90.00
_cell.angle_gamma   90.00
#
_symmetry.space_group_name_H-M   'P 1'
#
loop_
_entity.id
_entity.type
_entity.pdbx_description
1 polymer ?
#
loop_
_entity_poly.entity_id
_entity_poly.type
_entity_poly.pdbx_seq_one_letter_code
_entity_poly.pdbx_strand_id
1 'polypeptide(L)'
;HINALHLNIDLSKIKDNECIIKTFGNTILLYGKNDSDAIDCVYWFVQKYLGCSMLSSEVTIVPHNKNITLAAINDDYTPPFTYRDLYYKDTYDSMYTKFNRIDHFDAGGQNRKWGEIWSASFNYVIPPKKYFSTHPEYFALNEKGKRIPNQLNVSDEGMFNEYIKNFTNLMKRYPNSKIWSVAPNDASVPNYCHCPQCETINKREGTPMGAL
;
A
#
# COMPACT_ATOMS: atom_id res chain seq x y z
N HIS A 1 -13.56 -14.49 24.58
CA HIS A 1 -14.59 -15.54 24.40
C HIS A 1 -14.01 -16.87 23.88
N ILE A 2 -12.87 -16.91 23.21
CA ILE A 2 -12.22 -18.16 22.73
C ILE A 2 -11.82 -19.06 23.89
N ASN A 3 -11.36 -18.48 25.01
CA ASN A 3 -11.03 -19.23 26.23
C ASN A 3 -12.24 -19.98 26.82
N ALA A 4 -13.46 -19.53 26.54
CA ALA A 4 -14.68 -20.18 27.00
C ALA A 4 -15.04 -21.45 26.19
N LEU A 5 -14.42 -21.64 25.03
CA LEU A 5 -14.66 -22.81 24.15
C LEU A 5 -13.67 -23.96 24.41
N HIS A 6 -12.75 -23.81 25.39
CA HIS A 6 -11.68 -24.78 25.70
C HIS A 6 -10.91 -25.27 24.45
N LEU A 7 -10.77 -24.40 23.45
CA LEU A 7 -10.03 -24.70 22.24
C LEU A 7 -8.55 -24.64 22.55
N ASN A 8 -7.83 -25.72 22.27
CA ASN A 8 -6.38 -25.82 22.50
C ASN A 8 -5.63 -25.10 21.39
N ILE A 9 -5.78 -23.77 21.32
CA ILE A 9 -5.13 -22.89 20.34
C ILE A 9 -4.25 -21.89 21.12
N ASP A 10 -2.96 -21.89 20.81
CA ASP A 10 -2.03 -20.91 21.37
C ASP A 10 -2.14 -19.59 20.57
N LEU A 11 -2.99 -18.68 21.05
CA LEU A 11 -3.23 -17.39 20.41
C LEU A 11 -1.99 -16.48 20.38
N SER A 12 -0.99 -16.72 21.23
CA SER A 12 0.24 -15.93 21.28
C SER A 12 1.14 -16.14 20.04
N LYS A 13 0.97 -17.26 19.35
CA LYS A 13 1.74 -17.62 18.15
C LYS A 13 1.14 -17.11 16.85
N ILE A 14 -0.06 -16.56 16.91
CA ILE A 14 -0.77 -16.08 15.71
C ILE A 14 -0.13 -14.79 15.21
N LYS A 15 0.24 -14.79 13.94
CA LYS A 15 0.87 -13.65 13.26
C LYS A 15 -0.17 -12.59 12.88
N ASP A 16 0.29 -11.39 12.59
CA ASP A 16 -0.56 -10.37 11.98
C ASP A 16 -0.96 -10.81 10.56
N ASN A 17 -2.19 -10.51 10.17
CA ASN A 17 -2.87 -10.94 8.93
C ASN A 17 -3.05 -12.47 8.80
N GLU A 18 -2.82 -13.25 9.84
CA GLU A 18 -3.06 -14.69 9.82
C GLU A 18 -4.54 -15.00 10.06
N CYS A 19 -5.07 -15.92 9.28
CA CYS A 19 -6.42 -16.44 9.38
C CYS A 19 -6.36 -17.91 9.76
N ILE A 20 -7.07 -18.30 10.83
CA ILE A 20 -7.21 -19.67 11.28
C ILE A 20 -8.64 -20.13 11.09
N ILE A 21 -8.83 -21.25 10.40
CA ILE A 21 -10.13 -21.90 10.22
C ILE A 21 -10.03 -23.33 10.73
N LYS A 22 -10.78 -23.65 11.78
CA LYS A 22 -10.79 -25.00 12.37
C LYS A 22 -12.18 -25.48 12.71
N THR A 23 -12.44 -26.75 12.49
CA THR A 23 -13.67 -27.41 12.95
C THR A 23 -13.44 -28.13 14.28
N PHE A 24 -14.43 -28.02 15.17
CA PHE A 24 -14.50 -28.70 16.45
C PHE A 24 -15.92 -29.29 16.58
N GLY A 25 -16.05 -30.59 16.29
CA GLY A 25 -17.38 -31.20 16.20
C GLY A 25 -18.26 -30.48 15.17
N ASN A 26 -19.36 -29.90 15.60
CA ASN A 26 -20.32 -29.15 14.75
C ASN A 26 -20.05 -27.64 14.73
N THR A 27 -18.91 -27.19 15.24
CA THR A 27 -18.55 -25.77 15.31
C THR A 27 -17.39 -25.48 14.37
N ILE A 28 -17.46 -24.35 13.67
CA ILE A 28 -16.35 -23.80 12.88
C ILE A 28 -15.85 -22.55 13.58
N LEU A 29 -14.57 -22.53 13.89
CA LEU A 29 -13.87 -21.35 14.35
C LEU A 29 -13.25 -20.62 13.14
N LEU A 30 -13.56 -19.34 13.01
CA LEU A 30 -12.88 -18.39 12.13
C LEU A 30 -12.20 -17.36 13.05
N TYR A 31 -10.88 -17.30 13.00
CA TYR A 31 -10.12 -16.43 13.91
C TYR A 31 -9.06 -15.63 13.17
N GLY A 32 -9.04 -14.33 13.45
CA GLY A 32 -7.97 -13.40 13.12
C GLY A 32 -7.50 -12.68 14.38
N LYS A 33 -6.29 -12.17 14.40
CA LYS A 33 -5.67 -11.53 15.57
C LYS A 33 -6.36 -10.23 15.98
N ASN A 34 -6.97 -9.54 15.03
CA ASN A 34 -7.74 -8.31 15.21
C ASN A 34 -9.01 -8.35 14.34
N ASP A 35 -9.84 -7.32 14.42
CA ASP A 35 -11.12 -7.26 13.69
C ASP A 35 -10.94 -7.33 12.17
N SER A 36 -9.90 -6.70 11.62
CA SER A 36 -9.60 -6.74 10.19
C SER A 36 -9.21 -8.16 9.76
N ASP A 37 -8.32 -8.80 10.50
CA ASP A 37 -7.88 -10.16 10.22
C ASP A 37 -9.04 -11.16 10.35
N ALA A 38 -9.95 -10.94 11.31
CA ALA A 38 -11.15 -11.76 11.50
C ALA A 38 -12.12 -11.63 10.31
N ILE A 39 -12.30 -10.43 9.77
CA ILE A 39 -13.10 -10.18 8.55
C ILE A 39 -12.44 -10.86 7.34
N ASP A 40 -11.13 -10.73 7.18
CA ASP A 40 -10.37 -11.40 6.13
C ASP A 40 -10.54 -12.92 6.21
N CYS A 41 -10.59 -13.47 7.42
CA CYS A 41 -10.81 -14.89 7.67
C CYS A 41 -12.22 -15.35 7.22
N VAL A 42 -13.24 -14.55 7.48
CA VAL A 42 -14.61 -14.83 6.99
C VAL A 42 -14.63 -14.88 5.47
N TYR A 43 -14.05 -13.89 4.80
CA TYR A 43 -14.03 -13.87 3.34
C TYR A 43 -13.16 -14.99 2.75
N TRP A 44 -12.06 -15.35 3.40
CA TRP A 44 -11.27 -16.52 3.03
C TRP A 44 -12.09 -17.82 3.09
N PHE A 45 -12.85 -18.00 4.17
CA PHE A 45 -13.76 -19.15 4.31
C PHE A 45 -14.83 -19.17 3.22
N VAL A 46 -15.48 -18.05 2.97
CA VAL A 46 -16.54 -17.91 1.97
C VAL A 46 -16.02 -18.22 0.56
N GLN A 47 -14.82 -17.77 0.23
CA GLN A 47 -14.20 -18.06 -1.06
C GLN A 47 -13.76 -19.52 -1.18
N LYS A 48 -12.98 -20.00 -0.21
CA LYS A 48 -12.32 -21.31 -0.31
C LYS A 48 -13.28 -22.47 -0.12
N TYR A 49 -14.21 -22.35 0.82
CA TYR A 49 -15.07 -23.46 1.24
C TYR A 49 -16.50 -23.37 0.71
N LEU A 50 -16.98 -22.18 0.41
CA LEU A 50 -18.32 -21.98 -0.14
C LEU A 50 -18.30 -21.68 -1.64
N GLY A 51 -17.13 -21.44 -2.22
CA GLY A 51 -16.95 -21.21 -3.66
C GLY A 51 -17.48 -19.86 -4.15
N CYS A 52 -17.72 -18.90 -3.25
CA CYS A 52 -18.15 -17.56 -3.65
C CYS A 52 -16.99 -16.75 -4.24
N SER A 53 -17.30 -15.87 -5.19
CA SER A 53 -16.31 -14.97 -5.79
C SER A 53 -16.93 -13.61 -6.07
N MET A 54 -16.17 -12.55 -5.84
CA MET A 54 -16.54 -11.20 -6.25
C MET A 54 -15.53 -10.73 -7.29
N LEU A 55 -15.97 -10.76 -8.57
CA LEU A 55 -15.10 -10.52 -9.73
C LEU A 55 -14.93 -9.03 -10.03
N SER A 56 -15.94 -8.24 -9.68
CA SER A 56 -15.92 -6.78 -9.72
C SER A 56 -16.84 -6.23 -8.64
N SER A 57 -16.90 -4.92 -8.46
CA SER A 57 -17.86 -4.25 -7.56
C SER A 57 -19.34 -4.53 -7.93
N GLU A 58 -19.60 -4.96 -9.17
CA GLU A 58 -20.95 -5.23 -9.68
C GLU A 58 -21.25 -6.72 -9.86
N VAL A 59 -20.22 -7.59 -9.86
CA VAL A 59 -20.37 -9.01 -10.21
C VAL A 59 -19.93 -9.90 -9.05
N THR A 60 -20.89 -10.52 -8.39
CA THR A 60 -20.68 -11.54 -7.37
C THR A 60 -21.24 -12.88 -7.82
N ILE A 61 -20.43 -13.92 -7.68
CA ILE A 61 -20.82 -15.31 -7.95
C ILE A 61 -21.05 -16.00 -6.62
N VAL A 62 -22.27 -16.53 -6.43
CA VAL A 62 -22.62 -17.37 -5.29
C VAL A 62 -23.10 -18.72 -5.84
N PRO A 63 -22.42 -19.83 -5.53
CA PRO A 63 -22.82 -21.16 -5.97
C PRO A 63 -24.22 -21.53 -5.45
N HIS A 64 -25.04 -22.09 -6.32
CA HIS A 64 -26.41 -22.45 -5.99
C HIS A 64 -26.47 -23.88 -5.40
N ASN A 65 -25.98 -24.03 -4.16
CA ASN A 65 -25.96 -25.31 -3.47
C ASN A 65 -27.10 -25.39 -2.45
N LYS A 66 -27.99 -26.35 -2.59
CA LYS A 66 -29.09 -26.60 -1.62
C LYS A 66 -28.58 -27.16 -0.30
N ASN A 67 -27.50 -27.93 -0.35
CA ASN A 67 -26.85 -28.51 0.82
C ASN A 67 -25.35 -28.29 0.72
N ILE A 68 -24.73 -27.85 1.82
CA ILE A 68 -23.29 -27.68 1.94
C ILE A 68 -22.80 -28.66 2.99
N THR A 69 -21.91 -29.55 2.60
CA THR A 69 -21.23 -30.47 3.51
C THR A 69 -19.74 -30.09 3.54
N LEU A 70 -19.25 -29.78 4.71
CA LEU A 70 -17.86 -29.45 4.92
C LEU A 70 -17.15 -30.63 5.59
N ALA A 71 -16.01 -31.03 5.06
CA ALA A 71 -15.09 -31.91 5.76
C ALA A 71 -14.49 -31.21 6.98
N ALA A 72 -13.83 -31.98 7.85
CA ALA A 72 -13.06 -31.37 8.95
C ALA A 72 -12.00 -30.42 8.40
N ILE A 73 -11.98 -29.20 8.91
CA ILE A 73 -11.06 -28.14 8.49
C ILE A 73 -10.00 -27.94 9.57
N ASN A 74 -8.75 -27.90 9.17
CA ASN A 74 -7.63 -27.43 9.95
C ASN A 74 -6.72 -26.62 9.01
N ASP A 75 -7.06 -25.35 8.83
CA ASP A 75 -6.45 -24.47 7.84
C ASP A 75 -5.89 -23.23 8.54
N ASP A 76 -4.70 -22.84 8.16
CA ASP A 76 -4.08 -21.59 8.52
C ASP A 76 -3.59 -20.91 7.24
N TYR A 77 -3.87 -19.65 7.10
CA TYR A 77 -3.50 -18.85 5.94
C TYR A 77 -2.90 -17.52 6.37
N THR A 78 -1.67 -17.31 5.98
CA THR A 78 -1.02 -15.99 6.08
C THR A 78 -0.76 -15.49 4.66
N PRO A 79 -1.29 -14.31 4.27
CA PRO A 79 -0.99 -13.72 2.98
C PRO A 79 0.53 -13.55 2.80
N PRO A 80 1.08 -13.84 1.61
CA PRO A 80 2.52 -13.70 1.34
C PRO A 80 2.99 -12.24 1.37
N PHE A 81 2.06 -11.29 1.18
CA PHE A 81 2.33 -9.85 1.22
C PHE A 81 1.54 -9.20 2.36
N THR A 82 2.21 -8.36 3.15
CA THR A 82 1.59 -7.61 4.25
C THR A 82 0.77 -6.41 3.77
N TYR A 83 1.00 -5.97 2.54
CA TYR A 83 0.25 -4.93 1.86
C TYR A 83 -0.11 -5.39 0.45
N ARG A 84 -1.38 -5.30 0.09
CA ARG A 84 -1.96 -5.76 -1.18
C ARG A 84 -2.85 -4.66 -1.71
N ASP A 85 -2.39 -3.96 -2.73
CA ASP A 85 -3.15 -2.86 -3.31
C ASP A 85 -3.18 -2.96 -4.83
N LEU A 86 -4.27 -2.48 -5.40
CA LEU A 86 -4.49 -2.39 -6.84
C LEU A 86 -5.03 -1.00 -7.16
N TYR A 87 -4.38 -0.30 -8.07
CA TYR A 87 -4.90 0.97 -8.59
C TYR A 87 -5.88 0.71 -9.73
N TYR A 88 -7.11 0.36 -9.36
CA TYR A 88 -8.16 -0.06 -10.28
C TYR A 88 -9.53 0.43 -9.79
N LYS A 89 -10.48 0.68 -10.70
CA LYS A 89 -11.80 1.27 -10.39
C LYS A 89 -12.55 0.54 -9.27
N ASP A 90 -12.60 -0.80 -9.33
CA ASP A 90 -13.36 -1.59 -8.36
C ASP A 90 -12.78 -1.52 -6.94
N THR A 91 -11.50 -1.16 -6.78
CA THR A 91 -10.89 -1.02 -5.46
C THR A 91 -11.36 0.20 -4.67
N TYR A 92 -12.15 1.09 -5.29
CA TYR A 92 -12.87 2.16 -4.57
C TYR A 92 -14.16 1.65 -3.91
N ASP A 93 -14.63 0.45 -4.26
CA ASP A 93 -15.73 -0.21 -3.56
C ASP A 93 -15.21 -0.97 -2.33
N SER A 94 -15.73 -0.60 -1.15
CA SER A 94 -15.27 -1.16 0.11
C SER A 94 -15.66 -2.63 0.32
N MET A 95 -16.74 -3.10 -0.33
CA MET A 95 -17.13 -4.50 -0.27
C MET A 95 -16.19 -5.34 -1.13
N TYR A 96 -15.87 -4.87 -2.33
CA TYR A 96 -14.94 -5.52 -3.24
C TYR A 96 -13.55 -5.66 -2.60
N THR A 97 -13.03 -4.60 -2.00
CA THR A 97 -11.72 -4.63 -1.35
C THR A 97 -11.68 -5.57 -0.15
N LYS A 98 -12.70 -5.53 0.72
CA LYS A 98 -12.80 -6.44 1.86
C LYS A 98 -12.94 -7.89 1.42
N PHE A 99 -13.84 -8.16 0.46
CA PHE A 99 -14.05 -9.52 -0.04
C PHE A 99 -12.78 -10.13 -0.63
N ASN A 100 -12.02 -9.33 -1.39
CA ASN A 100 -10.78 -9.77 -2.03
C ASN A 100 -9.53 -9.55 -1.15
N ARG A 101 -9.69 -9.09 0.08
CA ARG A 101 -8.61 -8.82 1.05
C ARG A 101 -7.54 -7.88 0.49
N ILE A 102 -8.00 -6.80 -0.14
CA ILE A 102 -7.18 -5.75 -0.74
C ILE A 102 -7.09 -4.56 0.23
N ASP A 103 -5.88 -4.11 0.51
CA ASP A 103 -5.61 -2.91 1.31
C ASP A 103 -5.64 -1.67 0.40
N HIS A 104 -6.81 -1.13 0.07
CA HIS A 104 -6.85 0.08 -0.73
C HIS A 104 -6.74 1.34 0.15
N PHE A 105 -5.89 2.30 -0.26
CA PHE A 105 -5.61 3.51 0.52
C PHE A 105 -6.86 4.39 0.75
N ASP A 106 -7.83 4.38 -0.18
CA ASP A 106 -9.08 5.15 -0.10
C ASP A 106 -10.30 4.32 0.37
N ALA A 107 -10.17 3.01 0.50
CA ALA A 107 -11.27 2.13 0.91
C ALA A 107 -11.61 2.32 2.40
N GLY A 108 -12.27 3.42 2.72
CA GLY A 108 -12.87 3.66 4.02
C GLY A 108 -11.92 3.95 5.18
N GLY A 109 -10.66 4.24 4.94
CA GLY A 109 -9.76 4.93 5.89
C GLY A 109 -9.34 4.18 7.13
N GLN A 110 -9.64 2.91 7.31
CA GLN A 110 -9.41 2.23 8.60
C GLN A 110 -8.02 1.61 8.76
N ASN A 111 -7.27 1.40 7.67
CA ASN A 111 -5.90 0.87 7.74
C ASN A 111 -4.96 1.61 6.78
N ARG A 112 -4.82 2.91 6.96
CA ARG A 112 -3.81 3.66 6.23
C ARG A 112 -2.42 3.19 6.64
N LYS A 113 -1.91 2.16 5.98
CA LYS A 113 -0.49 1.78 6.06
C LYS A 113 0.38 2.84 5.41
N TRP A 114 -0.16 3.58 4.44
CA TRP A 114 0.46 4.73 3.80
C TRP A 114 0.43 5.99 4.67
N GLY A 115 1.48 6.79 4.55
CA GLY A 115 1.48 8.19 4.99
C GLY A 115 0.51 9.03 4.15
N GLU A 116 0.60 10.35 4.28
CA GLU A 116 -0.28 11.29 3.58
C GLU A 116 -0.15 11.22 2.05
N ILE A 117 1.03 10.76 1.56
CA ILE A 117 1.36 10.69 0.14
C ILE A 117 1.56 9.23 -0.25
N TRP A 118 0.84 8.77 -1.26
CA TRP A 118 0.91 7.41 -1.79
C TRP A 118 1.46 7.32 -3.22
N SER A 119 1.63 8.45 -3.91
CA SER A 119 2.12 8.52 -5.30
C SER A 119 3.27 9.51 -5.43
N ALA A 120 3.32 10.32 -6.48
CA ALA A 120 4.31 11.37 -6.72
C ALA A 120 4.43 12.31 -5.51
N SER A 121 5.61 12.37 -4.89
CA SER A 121 5.80 13.07 -3.62
C SER A 121 6.69 14.32 -3.71
N PHE A 122 7.46 14.47 -4.77
CA PHE A 122 8.47 15.52 -4.86
C PHE A 122 7.91 16.92 -4.68
N ASN A 123 6.89 17.28 -5.48
CA ASN A 123 6.26 18.61 -5.39
C ASN A 123 5.39 18.79 -4.14
N TYR A 124 5.05 17.70 -3.46
CA TYR A 124 4.38 17.78 -2.17
C TYR A 124 5.35 18.16 -1.06
N VAL A 125 6.53 17.56 -1.04
CA VAL A 125 7.56 17.79 -0.01
C VAL A 125 8.34 19.08 -0.26
N ILE A 126 8.63 19.39 -1.53
CA ILE A 126 9.28 20.64 -1.99
C ILE A 126 8.33 21.37 -2.96
N PRO A 127 7.30 22.07 -2.45
CA PRO A 127 6.32 22.74 -3.31
C PRO A 127 6.97 23.84 -4.16
N PRO A 128 6.82 23.82 -5.50
CA PRO A 128 7.41 24.84 -6.39
C PRO A 128 6.93 26.25 -6.04
N LYS A 129 5.69 26.41 -5.63
CA LYS A 129 5.14 27.73 -5.22
C LYS A 129 5.92 28.36 -4.06
N LYS A 130 6.53 27.54 -3.20
CA LYS A 130 7.29 28.02 -2.03
C LYS A 130 8.76 28.22 -2.35
N TYR A 131 9.35 27.31 -3.15
CA TYR A 131 10.80 27.24 -3.29
C TYR A 131 11.33 27.73 -4.63
N PHE A 132 10.56 27.67 -5.72
CA PHE A 132 11.12 27.91 -7.06
C PHE A 132 11.65 29.33 -7.29
N SER A 133 11.05 30.34 -6.68
CA SER A 133 11.50 31.73 -6.80
C SER A 133 12.79 32.05 -6.02
N THR A 134 13.00 31.35 -4.90
CA THR A 134 14.13 31.58 -3.99
C THR A 134 15.25 30.54 -4.13
N HIS A 135 14.92 29.34 -4.58
CA HIS A 135 15.80 28.20 -4.73
C HIS A 135 15.54 27.48 -6.08
N PRO A 136 15.74 28.16 -7.23
CA PRO A 136 15.55 27.54 -8.53
C PRO A 136 16.47 26.33 -8.74
N GLU A 137 17.65 26.28 -8.10
CA GLU A 137 18.61 25.19 -8.12
C GLU A 137 18.05 23.87 -7.58
N TYR A 138 17.04 23.90 -6.72
CA TYR A 138 16.36 22.72 -6.19
C TYR A 138 15.57 21.97 -7.26
N PHE A 139 15.32 22.60 -8.40
CA PHE A 139 14.50 22.05 -9.46
C PHE A 139 15.32 21.63 -10.67
N ALA A 140 14.78 20.66 -11.42
CA ALA A 140 15.45 20.07 -12.55
C ALA A 140 15.83 21.11 -13.62
N LEU A 141 17.03 20.96 -14.17
CA LEU A 141 17.49 21.66 -15.36
C LEU A 141 17.05 20.87 -16.60
N ASN A 142 16.29 21.44 -17.49
CA ASN A 142 15.92 20.79 -18.74
C ASN A 142 17.06 20.80 -19.79
N GLU A 143 16.88 20.08 -20.89
CA GLU A 143 17.85 20.01 -22.00
C GLU A 143 18.23 21.38 -22.62
N LYS A 144 17.35 22.39 -22.47
CA LYS A 144 17.58 23.76 -22.95
C LYS A 144 18.29 24.66 -21.93
N GLY A 145 18.78 24.07 -20.81
CA GLY A 145 19.47 24.81 -19.76
C GLY A 145 18.55 25.67 -18.87
N LYS A 146 17.24 25.41 -18.88
CA LYS A 146 16.26 26.16 -18.07
C LYS A 146 15.79 25.32 -16.88
N ARG A 147 15.75 25.90 -15.67
CA ARG A 147 15.12 25.29 -14.50
C ARG A 147 13.61 25.22 -14.69
N ILE A 148 13.04 24.08 -14.34
CA ILE A 148 11.61 23.78 -14.50
C ILE A 148 11.04 23.26 -13.18
N PRO A 149 9.84 23.73 -12.76
CA PRO A 149 9.29 23.42 -11.44
C PRO A 149 8.59 22.08 -11.32
N ASN A 150 8.70 21.20 -12.30
CA ASN A 150 7.96 19.93 -12.33
C ASN A 150 8.74 18.74 -11.77
N GLN A 151 10.05 18.84 -11.65
CA GLN A 151 10.88 17.81 -11.04
C GLN A 151 11.96 18.43 -10.18
N LEU A 152 12.50 17.66 -9.25
CA LEU A 152 13.61 18.09 -8.40
C LEU A 152 14.97 17.81 -9.03
N ASN A 153 15.94 18.60 -8.63
CA ASN A 153 17.37 18.35 -8.88
C ASN A 153 17.89 17.46 -7.74
N VAL A 154 17.80 16.15 -7.91
CA VAL A 154 18.11 15.17 -6.86
C VAL A 154 19.61 15.11 -6.49
N SER A 155 20.49 15.74 -7.29
CA SER A 155 21.91 15.87 -6.97
C SER A 155 22.27 17.15 -6.23
N ASP A 156 21.30 18.04 -5.97
CA ASP A 156 21.51 19.25 -5.18
C ASP A 156 21.43 18.96 -3.69
N GLU A 157 22.52 19.21 -2.96
CA GLU A 157 22.63 18.90 -1.55
C GLU A 157 21.69 19.77 -0.69
N GLY A 158 21.48 21.02 -1.07
CA GLY A 158 20.57 21.93 -0.37
C GLY A 158 19.12 21.45 -0.48
N MET A 159 18.72 21.05 -1.69
CA MET A 159 17.40 20.44 -1.94
C MET A 159 17.24 19.17 -1.13
N PHE A 160 18.23 18.28 -1.15
CA PHE A 160 18.17 17.01 -0.44
C PHE A 160 17.98 17.22 1.07
N ASN A 161 18.75 18.10 1.68
CA ASN A 161 18.65 18.42 3.10
C ASN A 161 17.28 19.01 3.48
N GLU A 162 16.75 19.92 2.67
CA GLU A 162 15.42 20.49 2.88
C GLU A 162 14.32 19.45 2.67
N TYR A 163 14.48 18.54 1.68
CA TYR A 163 13.58 17.42 1.47
C TYR A 163 13.51 16.50 2.69
N ILE A 164 14.65 16.06 3.20
CA ILE A 164 14.72 15.19 4.40
C ILE A 164 14.07 15.87 5.60
N LYS A 165 14.33 17.14 5.83
CA LYS A 165 13.71 17.92 6.91
C LYS A 165 12.19 17.96 6.79
N ASN A 166 11.66 18.31 5.62
CA ASN A 166 10.23 18.41 5.38
C ASN A 166 9.55 17.03 5.46
N PHE A 167 10.17 16.01 4.87
CA PHE A 167 9.66 14.64 4.89
C PHE A 167 9.65 14.05 6.30
N THR A 168 10.70 14.29 7.09
CA THR A 168 10.75 13.88 8.50
C THR A 168 9.64 14.54 9.32
N ASN A 169 9.37 15.81 9.08
CA ASN A 169 8.26 16.52 9.75
C ASN A 169 6.90 15.96 9.33
N LEU A 170 6.76 15.53 8.07
CA LEU A 170 5.57 14.85 7.60
C LEU A 170 5.38 13.50 8.29
N MET A 171 6.44 12.70 8.39
CA MET A 171 6.41 11.40 9.09
C MET A 171 6.01 11.54 10.57
N LYS A 172 6.49 12.58 11.26
CA LYS A 172 6.12 12.85 12.66
C LYS A 172 4.63 13.13 12.85
N ARG A 173 3.94 13.67 11.85
CA ARG A 173 2.48 13.91 11.90
C ARG A 173 1.66 12.61 11.77
N TYR A 174 2.24 11.57 11.19
CA TYR A 174 1.57 10.28 10.93
C TYR A 174 2.38 9.09 11.46
N PRO A 175 2.59 8.99 12.79
CA PRO A 175 3.53 8.04 13.40
C PRO A 175 3.14 6.57 13.21
N ASN A 176 1.87 6.29 12.90
CA ASN A 176 1.36 4.93 12.69
C ASN A 176 1.51 4.46 11.24
N SER A 177 1.85 5.34 10.30
CA SER A 177 2.02 4.96 8.90
C SER A 177 3.29 4.15 8.70
N LYS A 178 3.20 3.10 7.88
CA LYS A 178 4.28 2.13 7.64
C LYS A 178 4.94 2.30 6.27
N ILE A 179 4.23 2.88 5.32
CA ILE A 179 4.65 3.01 3.92
C ILE A 179 4.62 4.48 3.54
N TRP A 180 5.67 4.93 2.87
CA TRP A 180 5.85 6.32 2.47
C TRP A 180 6.35 6.39 1.02
N SER A 181 5.76 7.26 0.24
CA SER A 181 6.20 7.48 -1.13
C SER A 181 7.36 8.47 -1.17
N VAL A 182 8.45 8.06 -1.83
CA VAL A 182 9.54 8.93 -2.28
C VAL A 182 9.63 8.72 -3.78
N ALA A 183 8.91 9.54 -4.55
CA ALA A 183 8.76 9.32 -5.98
C ALA A 183 8.75 10.66 -6.74
N PRO A 184 9.33 10.69 -7.96
CA PRO A 184 9.27 11.83 -8.85
C PRO A 184 7.82 12.14 -9.23
N ASN A 185 7.60 13.36 -9.71
CA ASN A 185 6.27 13.75 -10.18
C ASN A 185 6.00 13.12 -11.54
N ASP A 186 4.74 12.74 -11.76
CA ASP A 186 4.28 12.28 -13.07
C ASP A 186 4.43 13.37 -14.11
N ALA A 187 4.93 12.99 -15.27
CA ALA A 187 5.14 13.90 -16.39
C ALA A 187 4.84 13.20 -17.71
N SER A 188 4.25 13.94 -18.63
CA SER A 188 3.93 13.45 -19.99
C SER A 188 5.15 13.27 -20.87
N VAL A 189 6.30 13.81 -20.47
CA VAL A 189 7.61 13.69 -21.13
C VAL A 189 8.68 13.46 -20.08
N PRO A 190 9.82 12.83 -20.42
CA PRO A 190 10.94 12.69 -19.50
C PRO A 190 11.38 14.06 -18.97
N ASN A 191 11.27 14.26 -17.67
CA ASN A 191 11.56 15.52 -16.98
C ASN A 191 12.61 15.33 -15.88
N TYR A 192 13.61 14.48 -16.10
CA TYR A 192 14.73 14.36 -15.19
C TYR A 192 15.69 15.55 -15.34
N CYS A 193 16.57 15.72 -14.36
CA CYS A 193 17.51 16.83 -14.32
C CYS A 193 18.71 16.59 -15.24
N HIS A 194 19.00 17.55 -16.12
CA HIS A 194 20.15 17.60 -17.01
C HIS A 194 21.30 18.48 -16.47
N CYS A 195 21.38 18.71 -15.16
CA CYS A 195 22.55 19.39 -14.62
C CYS A 195 23.80 18.47 -14.68
N PRO A 196 25.02 19.04 -14.71
CA PRO A 196 26.26 18.25 -14.91
C PRO A 196 26.43 17.11 -13.89
N GLN A 197 25.98 17.31 -12.65
CA GLN A 197 26.05 16.29 -11.59
C GLN A 197 25.08 15.14 -11.86
N CYS A 198 23.82 15.44 -12.16
CA CYS A 198 22.84 14.42 -12.53
C CYS A 198 23.27 13.65 -13.77
N GLU A 199 23.75 14.32 -14.82
CA GLU A 199 24.24 13.67 -16.04
C GLU A 199 25.43 12.75 -15.77
N THR A 200 26.34 13.14 -14.90
CA THR A 200 27.46 12.28 -14.48
C THR A 200 26.98 11.01 -13.80
N ILE A 201 26.02 11.13 -12.89
CA ILE A 201 25.46 9.99 -12.18
C ILE A 201 24.65 9.11 -13.14
N ASN A 202 23.78 9.71 -13.96
CA ASN A 202 22.96 8.99 -14.95
C ASN A 202 23.81 8.17 -15.91
N LYS A 203 24.93 8.75 -16.37
CA LYS A 203 25.90 8.07 -17.27
C LYS A 203 26.58 6.89 -16.54
N ARG A 204 26.95 7.06 -15.27
CA ARG A 204 27.56 6.00 -14.46
C ARG A 204 26.59 4.83 -14.25
N GLU A 205 25.35 5.13 -13.93
CA GLU A 205 24.29 4.13 -13.64
C GLU A 205 23.65 3.56 -14.93
N GLY A 206 23.95 4.12 -16.10
CA GLY A 206 23.41 3.67 -17.40
C GLY A 206 21.91 3.95 -17.59
N THR A 207 21.33 4.86 -16.83
CA THR A 207 19.92 5.22 -16.90
C THR A 207 19.71 6.72 -16.64
N PRO A 208 18.73 7.37 -17.34
CA PRO A 208 18.42 8.78 -17.08
C PRO A 208 17.81 9.06 -15.69
N MET A 209 17.53 8.02 -14.92
CA MET A 209 17.05 8.10 -13.54
C MET A 209 18.10 7.66 -12.52
N GLY A 210 19.34 7.53 -12.94
CA GLY A 210 20.43 7.05 -12.07
C GLY A 210 20.72 7.94 -10.86
N ALA A 211 20.37 9.23 -10.95
CA ALA A 211 20.54 10.17 -9.83
C ALA A 211 19.42 10.06 -8.75
N LEU A 212 18.33 9.33 -9.00
CA LEU A 212 17.28 9.02 -8.03
C LEU A 212 17.69 7.88 -7.12
#